data_31d5d16a95c180ba8f3b0dbe47355e62
#
_entry.id   31d5d16a95c180ba8f3b0dbe47355e62
#
_cell.length_a   1.000
_cell.length_b   1.000
_cell.length_c   1.000
_cell.angle_alpha   90.00
_cell.angle_beta   90.00
_cell.angle_gamma   90.00
#
_symmetry.space_group_name_H-M   'P 1'
#
loop_
_entity.id
_entity.type
_entity.pdbx_description
1 polymer ?
#
loop_
_entity_poly.entity_id
_entity_poly.type
_entity_poly.pdbx_seq_one_letter_code
_entity_poly.pdbx_strand_id
1 'polypeptide(L)'
;MRTASKQLTFTLWCFLAIGFSQTTPSMEINLGEFTDHKNDTPISTEGAQRTPVATVDSAEIIYGQSGDQIHRGFLSRPVARDTTSALIVIHEWWGLNEDIHAMTDQLAALGYTALAVDLYDGNSATQVRNAFELSTNLSSNEERGLANLQQAYDYLESEMGATKIGVIGWCLGGKWSLKTALMLPSKIDATVIYYGGLTDDKDKLATLDMPIIGFVGTRDRLHKEFIAFDANMKELGKNTSIHVYEGAKHAFANASGTVYEPVAAEDSWKKTVNFLQTHLDN
;
A
#
# COMPACT_ATOMS: atom_id res chain seq x y z
N MET A 1 -11.82 -72.06 59.51
CA MET A 1 -12.20 -70.88 58.70
C MET A 1 -11.07 -70.60 57.75
N ARG A 2 -11.24 -70.85 56.44
CA ARG A 2 -10.20 -70.76 55.41
C ARG A 2 -10.44 -69.44 54.66
N THR A 3 -9.47 -68.57 54.69
CA THR A 3 -9.46 -67.31 53.91
C THR A 3 -8.79 -67.58 52.55
N ALA A 4 -9.53 -67.40 51.46
CA ALA A 4 -9.04 -67.53 50.10
C ALA A 4 -8.44 -66.20 49.63
N SER A 5 -7.17 -66.24 49.28
CA SER A 5 -6.44 -65.15 48.62
C SER A 5 -6.74 -65.17 47.11
N LYS A 6 -7.28 -64.05 46.58
CA LYS A 6 -7.44 -63.81 45.15
C LYS A 6 -6.21 -63.07 44.63
N GLN A 7 -5.40 -63.71 43.79
CA GLN A 7 -4.34 -63.07 42.99
C GLN A 7 -4.98 -62.36 41.84
N LEU A 8 -4.67 -61.03 41.72
CA LEU A 8 -5.03 -60.19 40.59
C LEU A 8 -3.84 -60.18 39.61
N THR A 9 -4.03 -60.78 38.46
CA THR A 9 -3.05 -60.73 37.34
C THR A 9 -3.26 -59.40 36.57
N PHE A 10 -2.26 -58.51 36.60
CA PHE A 10 -2.22 -57.31 35.77
C PHE A 10 -1.62 -57.64 34.41
N THR A 11 -2.44 -57.60 33.37
CA THR A 11 -2.00 -57.68 31.97
C THR A 11 -1.61 -56.31 31.48
N LEU A 12 -0.31 -56.12 31.24
CA LEU A 12 0.26 -54.89 30.70
C LEU A 12 -0.01 -54.83 29.19
N TRP A 13 -0.91 -53.92 28.76
CA TRP A 13 -1.11 -53.63 27.35
C TRP A 13 -0.14 -52.52 26.93
N CYS A 14 0.88 -52.86 26.13
CA CYS A 14 1.73 -51.91 25.44
C CYS A 14 0.94 -51.30 24.29
N PHE A 15 0.48 -50.03 24.44
CA PHE A 15 0.02 -49.25 23.31
C PHE A 15 1.23 -48.77 22.51
N LEU A 16 1.45 -49.35 21.33
CA LEU A 16 2.31 -48.74 20.32
C LEU A 16 1.63 -47.47 19.78
N ALA A 17 2.11 -46.33 20.20
CA ALA A 17 1.74 -45.06 19.59
C ALA A 17 2.42 -44.94 18.22
N ILE A 18 1.70 -45.30 17.17
CA ILE A 18 2.09 -44.98 15.79
C ILE A 18 1.85 -43.47 15.63
N GLY A 19 2.94 -42.69 15.71
CA GLY A 19 2.94 -41.27 15.40
C GLY A 19 2.67 -41.06 13.92
N PHE A 20 1.42 -40.80 13.56
CA PHE A 20 1.11 -40.18 12.27
C PHE A 20 1.61 -38.74 12.29
N SER A 21 2.78 -38.51 11.70
CA SER A 21 3.21 -37.19 11.29
C SER A 21 2.24 -36.75 10.21
N GLN A 22 1.23 -35.98 10.60
CA GLN A 22 0.40 -35.23 9.65
C GLN A 22 1.25 -34.09 9.11
N THR A 23 1.95 -34.34 8.00
CA THR A 23 2.39 -33.25 7.12
C THR A 23 1.12 -32.59 6.59
N THR A 24 0.75 -31.45 7.18
CA THR A 24 -0.24 -30.56 6.56
C THR A 24 0.26 -30.27 5.15
N PRO A 25 -0.53 -30.56 4.11
CA PRO A 25 -0.15 -30.17 2.77
C PRO A 25 0.04 -28.64 2.79
N SER A 26 1.23 -28.18 2.40
CA SER A 26 1.45 -26.77 2.10
C SER A 26 0.44 -26.41 1.01
N MET A 27 -0.59 -25.68 1.36
CA MET A 27 -1.55 -25.15 0.39
C MET A 27 -0.73 -24.28 -0.55
N GLU A 28 -0.49 -24.74 -1.78
CA GLU A 28 0.11 -23.91 -2.81
C GLU A 28 -0.80 -22.71 -3.01
N ILE A 29 -0.32 -21.55 -2.58
CA ILE A 29 -1.02 -20.29 -2.85
C ILE A 29 -0.95 -20.12 -4.35
N ASN A 30 -2.10 -20.13 -4.99
CA ASN A 30 -2.20 -19.72 -6.38
C ASN A 30 -1.99 -18.19 -6.40
N LEU A 31 -0.73 -17.78 -6.50
CA LEU A 31 -0.33 -16.37 -6.57
C LEU A 31 -0.86 -15.69 -7.83
N GLY A 32 -1.43 -16.45 -8.80
CA GLY A 32 -2.09 -15.96 -10.02
C GLY A 32 -1.48 -14.67 -10.57
N GLU A 33 -1.96 -13.56 -10.08
CA GLU A 33 -1.53 -12.21 -10.46
C GLU A 33 -0.17 -11.79 -9.87
N PHE A 34 0.38 -12.48 -8.87
CA PHE A 34 1.59 -12.11 -8.14
C PHE A 34 2.78 -13.05 -8.38
N THR A 35 2.80 -13.76 -9.51
CA THR A 35 3.86 -14.74 -9.85
C THR A 35 5.25 -14.11 -9.87
N ASP A 36 5.39 -12.83 -10.23
CA ASP A 36 6.66 -12.10 -10.24
C ASP A 36 7.23 -11.89 -8.84
N HIS A 37 6.39 -11.95 -7.82
CA HIS A 37 6.76 -11.78 -6.40
C HIS A 37 6.94 -13.08 -5.63
N LYS A 38 6.92 -14.25 -6.29
CA LYS A 38 6.96 -15.56 -5.62
C LYS A 38 8.12 -15.73 -4.62
N ASN A 39 9.24 -15.08 -4.88
CA ASN A 39 10.43 -15.11 -4.04
C ASN A 39 10.80 -13.71 -3.51
N ASP A 40 9.85 -12.78 -3.50
CA ASP A 40 10.08 -11.43 -3.02
C ASP A 40 10.19 -11.40 -1.49
N THR A 41 10.96 -10.44 -0.98
CA THR A 41 11.11 -10.17 0.46
C THR A 41 11.14 -8.67 0.65
N PRO A 42 10.64 -8.12 1.77
CA PRO A 42 10.63 -6.68 2.03
C PRO A 42 12.03 -6.17 2.42
N ILE A 43 12.92 -6.13 1.44
CA ILE A 43 14.25 -5.53 1.60
C ILE A 43 14.15 -4.07 1.22
N SER A 44 14.70 -3.18 2.07
CA SER A 44 14.76 -1.75 1.84
C SER A 44 15.48 -1.43 0.52
N THR A 45 14.84 -0.67 -0.35
CA THR A 45 15.36 -0.30 -1.65
C THR A 45 16.14 1.03 -1.61
N GLU A 46 16.91 1.32 -2.65
CA GLU A 46 17.59 2.61 -2.80
C GLU A 46 16.59 3.79 -2.72
N GLY A 47 15.36 3.59 -3.16
CA GLY A 47 14.28 4.58 -3.05
C GLY A 47 13.98 4.95 -1.61
N ALA A 48 13.80 3.96 -0.74
CA ALA A 48 13.57 4.18 0.69
C ALA A 48 14.83 4.69 1.42
N GLN A 49 16.02 4.31 0.97
CA GLN A 49 17.30 4.70 1.60
C GLN A 49 17.75 6.12 1.25
N ARG A 50 17.02 6.86 0.42
CA ARG A 50 17.36 8.27 0.15
C ARG A 50 17.32 9.08 1.44
N THR A 51 18.34 9.91 1.61
CA THR A 51 18.32 10.90 2.70
C THR A 51 17.29 12.00 2.39
N PRO A 52 16.37 12.32 3.31
CA PRO A 52 15.46 13.45 3.17
C PRO A 52 16.23 14.75 2.93
N VAL A 53 15.74 15.58 2.00
CA VAL A 53 16.41 16.85 1.61
C VAL A 53 16.29 17.96 2.66
N ALA A 54 15.46 17.78 3.67
CA ALA A 54 15.24 18.70 4.79
C ALA A 54 14.89 17.92 6.06
N THR A 55 15.01 18.58 7.21
CA THR A 55 14.61 18.01 8.51
C THR A 55 13.08 17.94 8.60
N VAL A 56 12.60 16.80 9.09
CA VAL A 56 11.18 16.52 9.31
C VAL A 56 10.91 16.16 10.77
N ASP A 57 9.67 16.36 11.20
CA ASP A 57 9.12 15.94 12.49
C ASP A 57 8.12 14.81 12.22
N SER A 58 8.40 13.62 12.74
CA SER A 58 7.67 12.40 12.38
C SER A 58 7.26 11.62 13.61
N ALA A 59 6.05 11.08 13.60
CA ALA A 59 5.52 10.24 14.68
C ALA A 59 4.44 9.28 14.16
N GLU A 60 4.32 8.13 14.82
CA GLU A 60 3.11 7.32 14.75
C GLU A 60 1.95 8.03 15.44
N ILE A 61 0.79 8.04 14.81
CA ILE A 61 -0.40 8.72 15.33
C ILE A 61 -1.65 7.85 15.19
N ILE A 62 -2.68 8.22 15.95
CA ILE A 62 -4.06 7.83 15.69
C ILE A 62 -4.71 9.05 15.04
N TYR A 63 -5.23 8.88 13.82
CA TYR A 63 -5.84 9.98 13.08
C TYR A 63 -7.36 9.87 12.93
N GLY A 64 -7.96 8.78 13.41
CA GLY A 64 -9.40 8.61 13.34
C GLY A 64 -9.90 7.30 13.91
N GLN A 65 -11.23 7.14 13.86
CA GLN A 65 -11.93 5.93 14.26
C GLN A 65 -13.21 5.79 13.44
N SER A 66 -13.51 4.56 13.01
CA SER A 66 -14.77 4.21 12.33
C SER A 66 -15.39 3.00 13.02
N GLY A 67 -16.46 3.21 13.79
CA GLY A 67 -17.03 2.18 14.66
C GLY A 67 -16.01 1.73 15.71
N ASP A 68 -15.65 0.46 15.70
CA ASP A 68 -14.62 -0.16 16.56
C ASP A 68 -13.20 -0.14 15.97
N GLN A 69 -13.05 0.27 14.70
CA GLN A 69 -11.77 0.34 14.01
C GLN A 69 -11.05 1.64 14.32
N ILE A 70 -9.87 1.55 14.94
CA ILE A 70 -8.98 2.68 15.22
C ILE A 70 -7.99 2.81 14.04
N HIS A 71 -7.95 3.99 13.43
CA HIS A 71 -7.08 4.28 12.30
C HIS A 71 -5.75 4.86 12.78
N ARG A 72 -4.66 4.17 12.47
CA ARG A 72 -3.29 4.53 12.79
C ARG A 72 -2.50 4.81 11.53
N GLY A 73 -1.43 5.57 11.69
CA GLY A 73 -0.52 5.86 10.60
C GLY A 73 0.74 6.56 11.08
N PHE A 74 1.59 6.87 10.13
CA PHE A 74 2.82 7.62 10.35
C PHE A 74 2.70 9.01 9.72
N LEU A 75 2.71 10.04 10.56
CA LEU A 75 2.65 11.43 10.15
C LEU A 75 4.07 12.00 10.11
N SER A 76 4.41 12.65 9.01
CA SER A 76 5.67 13.39 8.87
C SER A 76 5.40 14.80 8.34
N ARG A 77 6.07 15.81 8.91
CA ARG A 77 5.88 17.22 8.59
C ARG A 77 7.20 17.94 8.41
N PRO A 78 7.28 18.95 7.52
CA PRO A 78 8.48 19.77 7.42
C PRO A 78 8.66 20.61 8.69
N VAL A 79 9.89 20.66 9.23
CA VAL A 79 10.21 21.50 10.42
C VAL A 79 10.38 22.97 10.02
N ALA A 80 10.90 23.22 8.83
CA ALA A 80 11.35 24.58 8.44
C ALA A 80 10.22 25.53 8.00
N ARG A 81 9.02 25.00 7.68
CA ARG A 81 7.90 25.81 7.21
C ARG A 81 6.54 25.18 7.55
N ASP A 82 5.57 26.02 7.82
CA ASP A 82 4.17 25.60 7.79
C ASP A 82 3.72 25.37 6.35
N THR A 83 2.92 24.33 6.14
CA THR A 83 2.34 24.02 4.83
C THR A 83 0.88 23.69 4.96
N THR A 84 0.10 24.09 3.96
CA THR A 84 -1.30 23.71 3.80
C THR A 84 -1.50 22.65 2.72
N SER A 85 -0.40 22.13 2.16
CA SER A 85 -0.41 21.03 1.20
C SER A 85 -0.09 19.72 1.90
N ALA A 86 -0.93 18.72 1.70
CA ALA A 86 -0.80 17.42 2.35
C ALA A 86 -0.88 16.25 1.38
N LEU A 87 -0.40 15.09 1.82
CA LEU A 87 -0.42 13.85 1.07
C LEU A 87 -0.93 12.70 1.94
N ILE A 88 -1.88 11.95 1.41
CA ILE A 88 -2.19 10.60 1.89
C ILE A 88 -1.23 9.65 1.17
N VAL A 89 -0.40 8.95 1.95
CA VAL A 89 0.60 7.99 1.44
C VAL A 89 0.09 6.58 1.71
N ILE A 90 0.00 5.76 0.66
CA ILE A 90 -0.58 4.43 0.77
C ILE A 90 0.48 3.38 0.47
N HIS A 91 0.72 2.51 1.46
CA HIS A 91 1.72 1.46 1.40
C HIS A 91 1.43 0.42 0.31
N GLU A 92 2.45 -0.31 -0.07
CA GLU A 92 2.34 -1.49 -0.92
C GLU A 92 1.89 -2.74 -0.11
N TRP A 93 1.91 -3.91 -0.70
CA TRP A 93 1.34 -5.12 -0.09
C TRP A 93 2.03 -5.61 1.19
N TRP A 94 3.26 -5.12 1.50
CA TRP A 94 3.95 -5.46 2.75
C TRP A 94 3.33 -4.80 3.99
N GLY A 95 2.49 -3.77 3.81
CA GLY A 95 1.91 -2.98 4.89
C GLY A 95 2.73 -1.74 5.22
N LEU A 96 2.28 -1.00 6.23
CA LEU A 96 3.00 0.16 6.75
C LEU A 96 4.23 -0.31 7.51
N ASN A 97 5.41 -0.10 6.94
CA ASN A 97 6.70 -0.50 7.46
C ASN A 97 7.70 0.66 7.43
N GLU A 98 8.91 0.44 7.95
CA GLU A 98 9.97 1.47 8.04
C GLU A 98 10.35 2.07 6.68
N ASP A 99 10.26 1.30 5.58
CA ASP A 99 10.56 1.81 4.25
C ASP A 99 9.48 2.78 3.75
N ILE A 100 8.21 2.54 4.10
CA ILE A 100 7.13 3.48 3.82
C ILE A 100 7.23 4.71 4.74
N HIS A 101 7.67 4.56 6.00
CA HIS A 101 8.00 5.69 6.87
C HIS A 101 9.08 6.56 6.20
N ALA A 102 10.16 5.96 5.69
CA ALA A 102 11.22 6.67 5.00
C ALA A 102 10.74 7.41 3.73
N MET A 103 9.86 6.80 2.93
CA MET A 103 9.24 7.47 1.78
C MET A 103 8.35 8.65 2.21
N THR A 104 7.65 8.49 3.33
CA THR A 104 6.80 9.55 3.91
C THR A 104 7.64 10.72 4.40
N ASP A 105 8.78 10.46 5.04
CA ASP A 105 9.75 11.48 5.44
C ASP A 105 10.34 12.23 4.23
N GLN A 106 10.61 11.52 3.13
CA GLN A 106 11.08 12.16 1.90
C GLN A 106 10.03 13.11 1.31
N LEU A 107 8.75 12.72 1.33
CA LEU A 107 7.66 13.59 0.87
C LEU A 107 7.49 14.81 1.79
N ALA A 108 7.59 14.61 3.10
CA ALA A 108 7.54 15.71 4.06
C ALA A 108 8.73 16.66 3.90
N ALA A 109 9.93 16.15 3.64
CA ALA A 109 11.11 16.96 3.37
C ALA A 109 10.98 17.83 2.10
N LEU A 110 10.11 17.45 1.15
CA LEU A 110 9.75 18.27 -0.01
C LEU A 110 8.78 19.40 0.35
N GLY A 111 8.17 19.37 1.55
CA GLY A 111 7.34 20.43 2.07
C GLY A 111 5.84 20.09 2.24
N TYR A 112 5.48 18.82 2.21
CA TYR A 112 4.11 18.36 2.43
C TYR A 112 3.89 17.89 3.86
N THR A 113 2.68 18.04 4.39
CA THR A 113 2.25 17.22 5.53
C THR A 113 1.88 15.84 5.00
N ALA A 114 2.70 14.84 5.23
CA ALA A 114 2.53 13.51 4.69
C ALA A 114 2.02 12.53 5.76
N LEU A 115 0.88 11.88 5.51
CA LEU A 115 0.28 10.87 6.39
C LEU A 115 0.28 9.51 5.67
N ALA A 116 1.17 8.63 6.09
CA ALA A 116 1.11 7.23 5.67
C ALA A 116 0.04 6.49 6.48
N VAL A 117 -0.95 5.96 5.79
CA VAL A 117 -2.07 5.25 6.39
C VAL A 117 -1.75 3.78 6.59
N ASP A 118 -2.21 3.20 7.69
CA ASP A 118 -2.19 1.76 7.91
C ASP A 118 -3.54 1.14 7.51
N LEU A 119 -3.55 0.44 6.37
CA LEU A 119 -4.73 -0.27 5.88
C LEU A 119 -4.83 -1.71 6.41
N TYR A 120 -3.88 -2.15 7.24
CA TYR A 120 -3.80 -3.51 7.76
C TYR A 120 -3.96 -3.62 9.27
N ASP A 121 -4.49 -2.58 9.92
CA ASP A 121 -4.81 -2.57 11.35
C ASP A 121 -3.61 -2.94 12.26
N GLY A 122 -2.43 -2.38 12.00
CA GLY A 122 -1.21 -2.62 12.76
C GLY A 122 -0.40 -3.84 12.30
N ASN A 123 -0.77 -4.45 11.18
CA ASN A 123 -0.05 -5.60 10.67
C ASN A 123 0.86 -5.24 9.49
N SER A 124 1.98 -5.93 9.41
CA SER A 124 2.86 -5.91 8.25
C SER A 124 3.35 -7.31 7.92
N ALA A 125 3.79 -7.54 6.70
CA ALA A 125 4.22 -8.83 6.24
C ALA A 125 5.72 -8.86 5.93
N THR A 126 6.37 -9.96 6.29
CA THR A 126 7.75 -10.27 5.92
C THR A 126 7.85 -11.47 4.97
N GLN A 127 6.72 -12.09 4.68
CA GLN A 127 6.61 -13.22 3.76
C GLN A 127 5.50 -12.98 2.76
N VAL A 128 5.71 -13.40 1.52
CA VAL A 128 4.74 -13.27 0.41
C VAL A 128 3.35 -13.81 0.78
N ARG A 129 3.29 -14.94 1.48
CA ARG A 129 2.03 -15.53 1.94
C ARG A 129 1.22 -14.57 2.81
N ASN A 130 1.86 -13.98 3.82
CA ASN A 130 1.20 -13.09 4.74
C ASN A 130 0.79 -11.79 4.05
N ALA A 131 1.63 -11.26 3.16
CA ALA A 131 1.30 -10.10 2.33
C ALA A 131 0.07 -10.35 1.45
N PHE A 132 -0.01 -11.54 0.83
CA PHE A 132 -1.16 -11.95 0.04
C PHE A 132 -2.44 -12.07 0.90
N GLU A 133 -2.35 -12.68 2.08
CA GLU A 133 -3.47 -12.82 3.02
C GLU A 133 -3.98 -11.44 3.48
N LEU A 134 -3.09 -10.52 3.86
CA LEU A 134 -3.45 -9.15 4.27
C LEU A 134 -4.10 -8.36 3.11
N SER A 135 -3.53 -8.42 1.92
CA SER A 135 -4.07 -7.72 0.74
C SER A 135 -5.43 -8.27 0.30
N THR A 136 -5.63 -9.59 0.43
CA THR A 136 -6.89 -10.25 0.14
C THR A 136 -7.95 -9.87 1.17
N ASN A 137 -7.59 -9.85 2.46
CA ASN A 137 -8.47 -9.41 3.53
C ASN A 137 -8.94 -7.96 3.32
N LEU A 138 -8.02 -7.05 3.03
CA LEU A 138 -8.34 -5.66 2.72
C LEU A 138 -9.28 -5.55 1.50
N SER A 139 -9.01 -6.33 0.43
CA SER A 139 -9.87 -6.33 -0.77
C SER A 139 -11.26 -6.89 -0.50
N SER A 140 -11.39 -7.85 0.41
CA SER A 140 -12.68 -8.44 0.82
C SER A 140 -13.47 -7.54 1.78
N ASN A 141 -12.81 -6.56 2.40
CA ASN A 141 -13.39 -5.61 3.35
C ASN A 141 -13.17 -4.16 2.84
N GLU A 142 -13.49 -3.92 1.58
CA GLU A 142 -13.21 -2.65 0.90
C GLU A 142 -13.76 -1.43 1.64
N GLU A 143 -14.96 -1.53 2.18
CA GLU A 143 -15.61 -0.44 2.93
C GLU A 143 -14.77 0.02 4.14
N ARG A 144 -14.10 -0.91 4.83
CA ARG A 144 -13.20 -0.55 5.95
C ARG A 144 -11.98 0.23 5.48
N GLY A 145 -11.40 -0.17 4.34
CA GLY A 145 -10.28 0.56 3.74
C GLY A 145 -10.69 1.96 3.29
N LEU A 146 -11.86 2.10 2.67
CA LEU A 146 -12.40 3.41 2.26
C LEU A 146 -12.73 4.29 3.47
N ALA A 147 -13.30 3.73 4.55
CA ALA A 147 -13.55 4.47 5.78
C ALA A 147 -12.23 4.97 6.42
N ASN A 148 -11.18 4.17 6.41
CA ASN A 148 -9.84 4.56 6.85
C ASN A 148 -9.32 5.77 6.04
N LEU A 149 -9.39 5.70 4.71
CA LEU A 149 -8.93 6.77 3.82
C LEU A 149 -9.77 8.05 3.94
N GLN A 150 -11.08 7.92 4.20
CA GLN A 150 -11.92 9.07 4.52
C GLN A 150 -11.46 9.76 5.81
N GLN A 151 -11.16 9.00 6.87
CA GLN A 151 -10.66 9.56 8.12
C GLN A 151 -9.28 10.20 7.97
N ALA A 152 -8.42 9.66 7.10
CA ALA A 152 -7.13 10.26 6.78
C ALA A 152 -7.31 11.62 6.08
N TYR A 153 -8.24 11.71 5.12
CA TYR A 153 -8.59 12.97 4.49
C TYR A 153 -9.12 13.98 5.51
N ASP A 154 -10.11 13.59 6.31
CA ASP A 154 -10.75 14.46 7.32
C ASP A 154 -9.73 14.97 8.34
N TYR A 155 -8.79 14.13 8.78
CA TYR A 155 -7.71 14.51 9.69
C TYR A 155 -6.77 15.55 9.06
N LEU A 156 -6.33 15.33 7.82
CA LEU A 156 -5.46 16.28 7.13
C LEU A 156 -6.15 17.63 6.88
N GLU A 157 -7.42 17.61 6.51
CA GLU A 157 -8.22 18.83 6.30
C GLU A 157 -8.48 19.57 7.63
N SER A 158 -9.01 18.87 8.65
CA SER A 158 -9.53 19.51 9.87
C SER A 158 -8.47 19.75 10.93
N GLU A 159 -7.59 18.80 11.17
CA GLU A 159 -6.59 18.87 12.26
C GLU A 159 -5.25 19.45 11.77
N MET A 160 -4.88 19.16 10.51
CA MET A 160 -3.63 19.69 9.93
C MET A 160 -3.84 20.99 9.13
N GLY A 161 -5.09 21.38 8.90
CA GLY A 161 -5.41 22.63 8.17
C GLY A 161 -5.02 22.57 6.69
N ALA A 162 -4.96 21.36 6.10
CA ALA A 162 -4.63 21.22 4.70
C ALA A 162 -5.74 21.79 3.81
N THR A 163 -5.35 22.62 2.84
CA THR A 163 -6.24 23.19 1.83
C THR A 163 -6.08 22.54 0.48
N LYS A 164 -5.00 21.78 0.29
CA LYS A 164 -4.76 20.92 -0.87
C LYS A 164 -4.28 19.55 -0.41
N ILE A 165 -4.94 18.50 -0.87
CA ILE A 165 -4.63 17.13 -0.45
C ILE A 165 -4.46 16.25 -1.69
N GLY A 166 -3.27 15.69 -1.84
CA GLY A 166 -2.97 14.67 -2.83
C GLY A 166 -2.97 13.26 -2.25
N VAL A 167 -2.99 12.27 -3.13
CA VAL A 167 -2.84 10.86 -2.75
C VAL A 167 -1.76 10.20 -3.60
N ILE A 168 -0.93 9.38 -2.98
CA ILE A 168 0.15 8.64 -3.62
C ILE A 168 0.23 7.22 -3.08
N GLY A 169 0.48 6.24 -3.94
CA GLY A 169 0.70 4.87 -3.51
C GLY A 169 1.34 3.98 -4.57
N TRP A 170 1.91 2.87 -4.10
CA TRP A 170 2.65 1.89 -4.91
C TRP A 170 1.94 0.54 -4.88
N CYS A 171 1.88 -0.17 -6.02
CA CYS A 171 1.28 -1.50 -6.13
C CYS A 171 -0.17 -1.53 -5.59
N LEU A 172 -0.42 -2.22 -4.49
CA LEU A 172 -1.68 -2.16 -3.75
C LEU A 172 -2.08 -0.70 -3.46
N GLY A 173 -1.15 0.10 -2.94
CA GLY A 173 -1.38 1.51 -2.65
C GLY A 173 -1.74 2.33 -3.88
N GLY A 174 -1.18 2.03 -5.04
CA GLY A 174 -1.56 2.67 -6.31
C GLY A 174 -3.01 2.41 -6.69
N LYS A 175 -3.50 1.17 -6.50
CA LYS A 175 -4.92 0.83 -6.66
C LYS A 175 -5.79 1.61 -5.66
N TRP A 176 -5.35 1.73 -4.42
CA TRP A 176 -6.08 2.45 -3.39
C TRP A 176 -6.01 3.98 -3.57
N SER A 177 -4.96 4.51 -4.22
CA SER A 177 -4.92 5.92 -4.63
C SER A 177 -6.04 6.25 -5.60
N LEU A 178 -6.27 5.41 -6.63
CA LEU A 178 -7.40 5.61 -7.54
C LEU A 178 -8.75 5.47 -6.82
N LYS A 179 -8.89 4.48 -5.91
CA LYS A 179 -10.12 4.32 -5.11
C LYS A 179 -10.41 5.54 -4.24
N THR A 180 -9.39 6.13 -3.63
CA THR A 180 -9.50 7.37 -2.86
C THR A 180 -9.95 8.53 -3.74
N ALA A 181 -9.35 8.69 -4.91
CA ALA A 181 -9.75 9.70 -5.88
C ALA A 181 -11.21 9.54 -6.35
N LEU A 182 -11.64 8.31 -6.61
CA LEU A 182 -13.03 7.99 -7.00
C LEU A 182 -14.03 8.20 -5.85
N MET A 183 -13.62 8.00 -4.60
CA MET A 183 -14.44 8.25 -3.42
C MET A 183 -14.59 9.75 -3.13
N LEU A 184 -13.53 10.51 -3.40
CA LEU A 184 -13.42 11.94 -3.07
C LEU A 184 -13.08 12.79 -4.31
N PRO A 185 -13.86 12.70 -5.42
CA PRO A 185 -13.45 13.22 -6.72
C PRO A 185 -13.32 14.76 -6.78
N SER A 186 -14.02 15.49 -5.90
CA SER A 186 -13.95 16.94 -5.79
C SER A 186 -13.13 17.45 -4.60
N LYS A 187 -12.48 16.54 -3.88
CA LYS A 187 -11.73 16.84 -2.65
C LYS A 187 -10.24 16.51 -2.77
N ILE A 188 -9.87 15.52 -3.59
CA ILE A 188 -8.47 15.23 -3.89
C ILE A 188 -7.98 16.17 -4.99
N ASP A 189 -6.85 16.83 -4.76
CA ASP A 189 -6.27 17.83 -5.68
C ASP A 189 -5.24 17.23 -6.65
N ALA A 190 -4.64 16.08 -6.33
CA ALA A 190 -3.68 15.39 -7.19
C ALA A 190 -3.61 13.90 -6.85
N THR A 191 -3.47 13.04 -7.87
CA THR A 191 -3.38 11.58 -7.67
C THR A 191 -2.16 11.01 -8.34
N VAL A 192 -1.34 10.25 -7.59
CA VAL A 192 -0.15 9.55 -8.08
C VAL A 192 -0.34 8.06 -7.95
N ILE A 193 -0.19 7.33 -9.07
CA ILE A 193 -0.45 5.90 -9.15
C ILE A 193 0.79 5.17 -9.67
N TYR A 194 1.48 4.44 -8.82
CA TYR A 194 2.55 3.54 -9.24
C TYR A 194 2.01 2.13 -9.43
N TYR A 195 1.96 1.68 -10.69
CA TYR A 195 1.58 0.30 -11.10
C TYR A 195 0.45 -0.33 -10.26
N GLY A 196 -0.55 0.46 -9.89
CA GLY A 196 -1.76 0.00 -9.19
C GLY A 196 -2.83 -0.46 -10.17
N GLY A 197 -3.71 -1.38 -9.75
CA GLY A 197 -4.86 -1.77 -10.55
C GLY A 197 -5.82 -0.60 -10.78
N LEU A 198 -6.30 -0.46 -12.00
CA LEU A 198 -7.14 0.65 -12.46
C LEU A 198 -8.57 0.18 -12.74
N THR A 199 -9.39 1.03 -13.32
CA THR A 199 -10.71 0.70 -13.82
C THR A 199 -10.88 1.23 -15.25
N ASP A 200 -11.66 0.53 -16.05
CA ASP A 200 -12.09 0.96 -17.40
C ASP A 200 -13.52 1.50 -17.43
N ASP A 201 -14.18 1.59 -16.27
CA ASP A 201 -15.53 2.13 -16.09
C ASP A 201 -15.53 3.64 -16.35
N LYS A 202 -15.93 4.03 -17.57
CA LYS A 202 -15.93 5.43 -18.01
C LYS A 202 -16.86 6.32 -17.19
N ASP A 203 -17.94 5.80 -16.63
CA ASP A 203 -18.85 6.57 -15.81
C ASP A 203 -18.17 6.98 -14.48
N LYS A 204 -17.39 6.06 -13.89
CA LYS A 204 -16.56 6.38 -12.73
C LYS A 204 -15.42 7.33 -13.10
N LEU A 205 -14.72 7.08 -14.19
CA LEU A 205 -13.61 7.94 -14.63
C LEU A 205 -14.08 9.37 -14.95
N ALA A 206 -15.30 9.54 -15.45
CA ALA A 206 -15.88 10.84 -15.73
C ALA A 206 -16.06 11.72 -14.48
N THR A 207 -16.13 11.12 -13.27
CA THR A 207 -16.24 11.87 -12.01
C THR A 207 -14.93 12.48 -11.53
N LEU A 208 -13.79 12.03 -12.05
CA LEU A 208 -12.47 12.48 -11.61
C LEU A 208 -12.16 13.88 -12.15
N ASP A 209 -11.92 14.83 -11.28
CA ASP A 209 -11.64 16.24 -11.68
C ASP A 209 -10.17 16.63 -11.46
N MET A 210 -9.44 15.90 -10.60
CA MET A 210 -8.05 16.17 -10.32
C MET A 210 -7.10 15.66 -11.41
N PRO A 211 -5.90 16.26 -11.55
CA PRO A 211 -4.83 15.70 -12.37
C PRO A 211 -4.34 14.36 -11.81
N ILE A 212 -4.01 13.44 -12.72
CA ILE A 212 -3.51 12.10 -12.38
C ILE A 212 -2.20 11.84 -13.13
N ILE A 213 -1.17 11.41 -12.41
CA ILE A 213 0.04 10.85 -12.99
C ILE A 213 0.14 9.36 -12.65
N GLY A 214 0.50 8.54 -13.63
CA GLY A 214 0.63 7.10 -13.45
C GLY A 214 1.91 6.54 -14.06
N PHE A 215 2.45 5.48 -13.45
CA PHE A 215 3.71 4.86 -13.81
C PHE A 215 3.54 3.34 -13.93
N VAL A 216 4.03 2.76 -15.04
CA VAL A 216 3.95 1.32 -15.30
C VAL A 216 5.13 0.84 -16.13
N GLY A 217 5.56 -0.40 -15.93
CA GLY A 217 6.59 -1.04 -16.76
C GLY A 217 5.99 -1.79 -17.96
N THR A 218 6.73 -1.92 -19.08
CA THR A 218 6.25 -2.72 -20.22
C THR A 218 6.19 -4.22 -19.93
N ARG A 219 6.88 -4.70 -18.89
CA ARG A 219 6.84 -6.08 -18.42
C ARG A 219 5.89 -6.30 -17.24
N ASP A 220 5.15 -5.26 -16.85
CA ASP A 220 4.09 -5.36 -15.88
C ASP A 220 2.81 -5.93 -16.52
N ARG A 221 2.12 -6.85 -15.84
CA ARG A 221 0.82 -7.39 -16.27
C ARG A 221 -0.24 -6.30 -16.44
N LEU A 222 -0.12 -5.19 -15.68
CA LEU A 222 -1.04 -4.05 -15.74
C LEU A 222 -0.74 -3.07 -16.88
N HIS A 223 0.32 -3.27 -17.67
CA HIS A 223 0.71 -2.36 -18.75
C HIS A 223 -0.46 -2.03 -19.69
N LYS A 224 -1.19 -3.06 -20.16
CA LYS A 224 -2.34 -2.86 -21.06
C LYS A 224 -3.48 -2.08 -20.41
N GLU A 225 -3.69 -2.29 -19.12
CA GLU A 225 -4.71 -1.59 -18.32
C GLU A 225 -4.37 -0.09 -18.21
N PHE A 226 -3.11 0.25 -17.97
CA PHE A 226 -2.65 1.64 -17.96
C PHE A 226 -2.82 2.34 -19.31
N ILE A 227 -2.54 1.66 -20.42
CA ILE A 227 -2.76 2.22 -21.77
C ILE A 227 -4.25 2.45 -22.05
N ALA A 228 -5.12 1.50 -21.66
CA ALA A 228 -6.57 1.65 -21.81
C ALA A 228 -7.12 2.77 -20.91
N PHE A 229 -6.64 2.88 -19.68
CA PHE A 229 -7.00 3.96 -18.76
C PHE A 229 -6.63 5.33 -19.33
N ASP A 230 -5.39 5.51 -19.82
CA ASP A 230 -4.93 6.76 -20.43
C ASP A 230 -5.80 7.16 -21.64
N ALA A 231 -6.14 6.18 -22.49
CA ALA A 231 -7.02 6.41 -23.64
C ALA A 231 -8.42 6.85 -23.21
N ASN A 232 -9.02 6.19 -22.22
CA ASN A 232 -10.33 6.53 -21.68
C ASN A 232 -10.33 7.93 -21.03
N MET A 233 -9.32 8.24 -20.23
CA MET A 233 -9.19 9.56 -19.60
C MET A 233 -9.05 10.68 -20.62
N LYS A 234 -8.26 10.48 -21.68
CA LYS A 234 -8.12 11.43 -22.80
C LYS A 234 -9.44 11.62 -23.57
N GLU A 235 -10.16 10.54 -23.83
CA GLU A 235 -11.47 10.60 -24.47
C GLU A 235 -12.48 11.41 -23.65
N LEU A 236 -12.40 11.29 -22.32
CA LEU A 236 -13.21 12.04 -21.35
C LEU A 236 -12.72 13.48 -21.11
N GLY A 237 -11.62 13.90 -21.74
CA GLY A 237 -11.03 15.23 -21.58
C GLY A 237 -10.39 15.46 -20.19
N LYS A 238 -10.02 14.38 -19.49
CA LYS A 238 -9.43 14.45 -18.14
C LYS A 238 -7.92 14.67 -18.20
N ASN A 239 -7.37 15.34 -17.17
CA ASN A 239 -5.95 15.64 -17.06
C ASN A 239 -5.18 14.41 -16.54
N THR A 240 -4.58 13.65 -17.47
CA THR A 240 -3.86 12.40 -17.15
C THR A 240 -2.53 12.34 -17.86
N SER A 241 -1.50 11.89 -17.17
CA SER A 241 -0.15 11.65 -17.71
C SER A 241 0.33 10.25 -17.31
N ILE A 242 0.40 9.32 -18.26
CA ILE A 242 0.89 7.97 -18.05
C ILE A 242 2.29 7.82 -18.60
N HIS A 243 3.21 7.35 -17.75
CA HIS A 243 4.62 7.09 -18.09
C HIS A 243 4.89 5.59 -18.11
N VAL A 244 5.37 5.11 -19.26
CA VAL A 244 5.70 3.70 -19.48
C VAL A 244 7.20 3.51 -19.48
N TYR A 245 7.72 2.58 -18.68
CA TYR A 245 9.14 2.27 -18.57
C TYR A 245 9.46 0.96 -19.28
N GLU A 246 10.28 1.06 -20.34
CA GLU A 246 10.66 -0.10 -21.15
C GLU A 246 11.50 -1.09 -20.33
N GLY A 247 11.11 -2.36 -20.35
CA GLY A 247 11.79 -3.43 -19.63
C GLY A 247 11.48 -3.52 -18.14
N ALA A 248 10.91 -2.47 -17.54
CA ALA A 248 10.59 -2.49 -16.11
C ALA A 248 9.42 -3.45 -15.80
N LYS A 249 9.52 -4.09 -14.63
CA LYS A 249 8.50 -5.00 -14.10
C LYS A 249 7.58 -4.29 -13.13
N HIS A 250 6.55 -5.01 -12.65
CA HIS A 250 5.78 -4.59 -11.49
C HIS A 250 6.71 -4.33 -10.29
N ALA A 251 6.38 -3.34 -9.44
CA ALA A 251 7.17 -2.96 -8.26
C ALA A 251 8.56 -2.37 -8.52
N PHE A 252 8.85 -1.87 -9.73
CA PHE A 252 10.15 -1.31 -10.09
C PHE A 252 10.60 -0.12 -9.21
N ALA A 253 9.69 0.52 -8.49
CA ALA A 253 9.94 1.66 -7.60
C ALA A 253 9.32 1.47 -6.19
N ASN A 254 9.05 0.24 -5.75
CA ASN A 254 8.59 -0.03 -4.39
C ASN A 254 9.63 0.41 -3.36
N ALA A 255 9.17 0.85 -2.21
CA ALA A 255 10.02 1.14 -1.05
C ALA A 255 10.69 -0.13 -0.52
N SER A 256 9.97 -1.24 -0.51
CA SER A 256 10.47 -2.55 -0.08
C SER A 256 10.32 -3.58 -1.20
N GLY A 257 11.35 -4.42 -1.41
CA GLY A 257 11.26 -5.54 -2.36
C GLY A 257 12.54 -5.83 -3.11
N THR A 258 12.51 -6.89 -3.92
CA THR A 258 13.67 -7.37 -4.69
C THR A 258 13.59 -7.04 -6.20
N VAL A 259 12.53 -6.33 -6.63
CA VAL A 259 12.25 -6.02 -8.05
C VAL A 259 12.53 -4.55 -8.38
N TYR A 260 13.31 -3.85 -7.56
CA TYR A 260 13.63 -2.45 -7.74
C TYR A 260 14.52 -2.21 -8.97
N GLU A 261 14.18 -1.20 -9.77
CA GLU A 261 14.93 -0.78 -10.97
C GLU A 261 15.36 0.69 -10.83
N PRO A 262 16.62 0.96 -10.44
CA PRO A 262 17.05 2.31 -10.03
C PRO A 262 16.78 3.42 -11.06
N VAL A 263 16.99 3.16 -12.36
CA VAL A 263 16.83 4.18 -13.41
C VAL A 263 15.36 4.57 -13.58
N ALA A 264 14.46 3.59 -13.65
CA ALA A 264 13.02 3.83 -13.78
C ALA A 264 12.44 4.43 -12.50
N ALA A 265 12.90 3.96 -11.33
CA ALA A 265 12.48 4.47 -10.03
C ALA A 265 12.88 5.93 -9.82
N GLU A 266 14.11 6.29 -10.15
CA GLU A 266 14.61 7.66 -10.00
C GLU A 266 13.91 8.64 -10.97
N ASP A 267 13.70 8.24 -12.22
CA ASP A 267 13.00 9.08 -13.19
C ASP A 267 11.52 9.27 -12.81
N SER A 268 10.84 8.19 -12.40
CA SER A 268 9.45 8.27 -11.94
C SER A 268 9.31 9.13 -10.68
N TRP A 269 10.28 9.05 -9.76
CA TRP A 269 10.31 9.90 -8.57
C TRP A 269 10.44 11.39 -8.93
N LYS A 270 11.37 11.76 -9.83
CA LYS A 270 11.52 13.14 -10.32
C LYS A 270 10.23 13.66 -10.95
N LYS A 271 9.56 12.86 -11.75
CA LYS A 271 8.27 13.21 -12.34
C LYS A 271 7.17 13.38 -11.28
N THR A 272 7.16 12.51 -10.26
CA THR A 272 6.25 12.64 -9.12
C THR A 272 6.47 13.96 -8.39
N VAL A 273 7.72 14.29 -8.05
CA VAL A 273 8.05 15.55 -7.36
C VAL A 273 7.57 16.75 -8.17
N ASN A 274 7.89 16.81 -9.45
CA ASN A 274 7.48 17.91 -10.34
C ASN A 274 5.94 18.00 -10.46
N PHE A 275 5.25 16.85 -10.53
CA PHE A 275 3.81 16.79 -10.60
C PHE A 275 3.15 17.33 -9.30
N LEU A 276 3.61 16.86 -8.15
CA LEU A 276 3.11 17.31 -6.85
C LEU A 276 3.35 18.82 -6.66
N GLN A 277 4.55 19.32 -6.98
CA GLN A 277 4.86 20.74 -6.94
C GLN A 277 3.94 21.56 -7.84
N THR A 278 3.65 21.09 -9.05
CA THR A 278 2.79 21.78 -10.00
C THR A 278 1.35 21.90 -9.52
N HIS A 279 0.84 20.91 -8.80
CA HIS A 279 -0.59 20.83 -8.48
C HIS A 279 -0.93 21.08 -7.01
N LEU A 280 0.03 20.88 -6.09
CA LEU A 280 -0.19 21.05 -4.65
C LEU A 280 0.55 22.26 -4.06
N ASP A 281 1.66 22.74 -4.67
CA ASP A 281 2.32 23.95 -4.19
C ASP A 281 1.46 25.18 -4.53
N ASN A 282 1.42 26.13 -3.61
CA ASN A 282 0.68 27.40 -3.76
C ASN A 282 1.54 28.46 -4.42
#